data_a1199f53f5e4e682e05a064d389628f6
#
_entry.id   a1199f53f5e4e682e05a064d389628f6
#
_cell.length_a   1.000
_cell.length_b   1.000
_cell.length_c   1.000
_cell.angle_alpha   90.00
_cell.angle_beta   90.00
_cell.angle_gamma   90.00
#
_symmetry.space_group_name_H-M   'P 1'
#
loop_
_entity.id
_entity.type
_entity.pdbx_description
1 polymer ?
#
loop_
_entity_poly.entity_id
_entity_poly.type
_entity_poly.pdbx_seq_one_letter_code
_entity_poly.pdbx_strand_id
1 'polypeptide(L)'
;MDLTYTDEEEAFRAGLRDWLSLVLPELPAKPSPQDWPGRRAYDTAWQRLLYDAGYGEVHWDASPTQRLIFLEETEKAGAPYVGANFVGLLHAGPTIASEGTPEQRDRWLPPVLRGDEVWCQGFSEPDAGSDLASLRTRAWRDGDHYVVSGSKIWTSHAEVADWCELLVRTAPVSEAVPKHRGITWLAMPMDAPGITVRPLRTLAGSTEFAEMFLDDVRVPVANRVGEENDGWRVTMVTLSYERGTAFVGEVVACRRVLGELAREARGNGRWGDPALRRRLGRLSAEFSALWRLTQWNVSEAQRTGGVPGVGGSVFKLRYSHARQELYDAAAEVLGAGSLDLAHEWTLDRLSSLSYTIAAGTSQIQQNIVAERILGLPKGR
;
A
#
# COMPACT_ATOMS: atom_id res chain seq x y z
N MET A 1 21.07 -5.07 -19.93
CA MET A 1 20.44 -5.28 -18.61
C MET A 1 20.57 -6.75 -18.31
N ASP A 2 21.29 -7.08 -17.26
CA ASP A 2 21.34 -8.43 -16.72
C ASP A 2 20.23 -8.54 -15.63
N LEU A 3 19.35 -9.53 -15.77
CA LEU A 3 18.27 -9.83 -14.84
C LEU A 3 18.48 -11.20 -14.17
N THR A 4 19.67 -11.78 -14.31
CA THR A 4 20.05 -12.97 -13.56
C THR A 4 20.30 -12.62 -12.10
N TYR A 5 19.85 -13.48 -11.23
CA TYR A 5 20.13 -13.34 -9.81
C TYR A 5 21.53 -13.88 -9.49
N THR A 6 22.18 -13.28 -8.50
CA THR A 6 23.46 -13.76 -7.98
C THR A 6 23.27 -15.06 -7.19
N ASP A 7 24.35 -15.79 -6.91
CA ASP A 7 24.30 -17.00 -6.08
C ASP A 7 23.76 -16.71 -4.67
N GLU A 8 24.05 -15.52 -4.11
CA GLU A 8 23.54 -15.06 -2.81
C GLU A 8 22.02 -14.83 -2.86
N GLU A 9 21.53 -14.18 -3.93
CA GLU A 9 20.10 -13.93 -4.14
C GLU A 9 19.32 -15.22 -4.37
N GLU A 10 19.90 -16.19 -5.09
CA GLU A 10 19.30 -17.51 -5.26
C GLU A 10 19.33 -18.34 -3.97
N ALA A 11 20.39 -18.21 -3.15
CA ALA A 11 20.43 -18.83 -1.83
C ALA A 11 19.36 -18.25 -0.89
N PHE A 12 19.18 -16.90 -0.89
CA PHE A 12 18.10 -16.23 -0.18
C PHE A 12 16.73 -16.75 -0.62
N ARG A 13 16.49 -16.87 -1.94
CA ARG A 13 15.25 -17.43 -2.50
C ARG A 13 15.00 -18.85 -2.03
N ALA A 14 16.01 -19.71 -2.09
CA ALA A 14 15.89 -21.11 -1.67
C ALA A 14 15.54 -21.20 -0.18
N GLY A 15 16.28 -20.49 0.69
CA GLY A 15 16.01 -20.47 2.12
C GLY A 15 14.61 -19.95 2.46
N LEU A 16 14.13 -18.91 1.77
CA LEU A 16 12.77 -18.41 1.96
C LEU A 16 11.71 -19.44 1.54
N ARG A 17 11.88 -20.13 0.41
CA ARG A 17 10.97 -21.20 -0.04
C ARG A 17 10.90 -22.36 0.95
N ASP A 18 12.06 -22.80 1.44
CA ASP A 18 12.13 -23.88 2.42
C ASP A 18 11.40 -23.49 3.70
N TRP A 19 11.64 -22.28 4.21
CA TRP A 19 10.97 -21.78 5.39
C TRP A 19 9.44 -21.64 5.18
N LEU A 20 9.00 -21.07 4.05
CA LEU A 20 7.57 -20.94 3.73
C LEU A 20 6.89 -22.32 3.66
N SER A 21 7.55 -23.34 3.09
CA SER A 21 7.01 -24.69 3.00
C SER A 21 6.77 -25.34 4.35
N LEU A 22 7.54 -24.97 5.37
CA LEU A 22 7.42 -25.47 6.74
C LEU A 22 6.37 -24.71 7.55
N VAL A 23 6.31 -23.37 7.38
CA VAL A 23 5.50 -22.53 8.29
C VAL A 23 4.06 -22.34 7.81
N LEU A 24 3.81 -22.30 6.48
CA LEU A 24 2.47 -22.03 5.96
C LEU A 24 1.42 -23.09 6.32
N PRO A 25 1.75 -24.41 6.33
CA PRO A 25 0.79 -25.43 6.76
C PRO A 25 0.36 -25.33 8.22
N GLU A 26 1.17 -24.69 9.07
CA GLU A 26 0.92 -24.55 10.50
C GLU A 26 0.11 -23.28 10.85
N LEU A 27 -0.15 -22.43 9.86
CA LEU A 27 -0.93 -21.22 10.09
C LEU A 27 -2.40 -21.56 10.38
N PRO A 28 -3.04 -20.86 11.32
CA PRO A 28 -4.47 -21.01 11.56
C PRO A 28 -5.27 -20.55 10.33
N ALA A 29 -6.53 -20.96 10.25
CA ALA A 29 -7.44 -20.48 9.22
C ALA A 29 -7.53 -18.95 9.25
N LYS A 30 -7.46 -18.32 8.07
CA LYS A 30 -7.59 -16.87 7.94
C LYS A 30 -8.98 -16.43 8.42
N PRO A 31 -9.08 -15.42 9.32
CA PRO A 31 -10.36 -14.91 9.79
C PRO A 31 -11.23 -14.31 8.69
N SER A 32 -12.53 -14.19 8.97
CA SER A 32 -13.49 -13.53 8.07
C SER A 32 -13.02 -12.13 7.66
N PRO A 33 -13.27 -11.69 6.41
CA PRO A 33 -12.94 -10.33 5.97
C PRO A 33 -13.56 -9.20 6.79
N GLN A 34 -14.62 -9.48 7.56
CA GLN A 34 -15.31 -8.52 8.44
C GLN A 34 -14.82 -8.57 9.89
N ASP A 35 -14.06 -9.60 10.29
CA ASP A 35 -13.50 -9.74 11.63
C ASP A 35 -12.14 -9.02 11.72
N TRP A 36 -12.16 -7.70 11.86
CA TRP A 36 -10.93 -6.89 11.92
C TRP A 36 -10.06 -7.19 13.14
N PRO A 37 -10.60 -7.39 14.37
CA PRO A 37 -9.78 -7.84 15.50
C PRO A 37 -9.09 -9.18 15.25
N GLY A 38 -9.82 -10.17 14.74
CA GLY A 38 -9.25 -11.48 14.38
C GLY A 38 -8.21 -11.37 13.26
N ARG A 39 -8.47 -10.55 12.24
CA ARG A 39 -7.51 -10.29 11.15
C ARG A 39 -6.26 -9.58 11.65
N ARG A 40 -6.38 -8.57 12.51
CA ARG A 40 -5.21 -7.96 13.14
C ARG A 40 -4.38 -9.01 13.87
N ALA A 41 -5.00 -9.84 14.70
CA ALA A 41 -4.28 -10.88 15.45
C ALA A 41 -3.57 -11.86 14.51
N TYR A 42 -4.23 -12.29 13.43
CA TYR A 42 -3.66 -13.18 12.41
C TYR A 42 -2.48 -12.53 11.67
N ASP A 43 -2.67 -11.30 11.17
CA ASP A 43 -1.67 -10.59 10.38
C ASP A 43 -0.42 -10.23 11.22
N THR A 44 -0.61 -9.81 12.49
CA THR A 44 0.51 -9.52 13.40
C THR A 44 1.24 -10.78 13.87
N ALA A 45 0.53 -11.90 14.05
CA ALA A 45 1.17 -13.19 14.32
C ALA A 45 2.03 -13.66 13.13
N TRP A 46 1.53 -13.51 11.89
CA TRP A 46 2.32 -13.76 10.69
C TRP A 46 3.56 -12.86 10.62
N GLN A 47 3.39 -11.57 10.88
CA GLN A 47 4.49 -10.61 10.89
C GLN A 47 5.55 -10.98 11.95
N ARG A 48 5.13 -11.45 13.13
CA ARG A 48 6.03 -11.95 14.18
C ARG A 48 6.83 -13.16 13.68
N LEU A 49 6.20 -14.13 13.02
CA LEU A 49 6.90 -15.28 12.44
C LEU A 49 7.97 -14.85 11.43
N LEU A 50 7.65 -13.86 10.57
CA LEU A 50 8.62 -13.29 9.65
C LEU A 50 9.79 -12.63 10.38
N TYR A 51 9.51 -11.85 11.43
CA TYR A 51 10.53 -11.18 12.24
C TYR A 51 11.45 -12.19 12.91
N ASP A 52 10.91 -13.20 13.58
CA ASP A 52 11.66 -14.23 14.32
C ASP A 52 12.51 -15.10 13.37
N ALA A 53 12.10 -15.25 12.11
CA ALA A 53 12.84 -15.95 11.06
C ALA A 53 13.89 -15.07 10.34
N GLY A 54 14.01 -13.78 10.71
CA GLY A 54 14.95 -12.84 10.09
C GLY A 54 14.46 -12.21 8.79
N TYR A 55 13.17 -12.36 8.45
CA TYR A 55 12.56 -11.73 7.27
C TYR A 55 11.78 -10.44 7.59
N GLY A 56 11.68 -10.04 8.86
CA GLY A 56 10.90 -8.86 9.29
C GLY A 56 11.40 -7.55 8.69
N GLU A 57 12.72 -7.41 8.53
CA GLU A 57 13.37 -6.19 8.03
C GLU A 57 13.51 -6.15 6.49
N VAL A 58 13.02 -7.18 5.78
CA VAL A 58 13.14 -7.28 4.32
C VAL A 58 12.56 -6.03 3.61
N HIS A 59 11.52 -5.43 4.16
CA HIS A 59 10.94 -4.22 3.58
C HIS A 59 11.82 -2.97 3.71
N TRP A 60 12.79 -2.95 4.62
CA TRP A 60 13.59 -1.77 4.97
C TRP A 60 15.07 -1.93 4.61
N ASP A 61 15.73 -2.99 5.07
CA ASP A 61 17.19 -3.16 4.99
C ASP A 61 17.66 -4.10 3.89
N ALA A 62 16.77 -4.95 3.35
CA ALA A 62 17.15 -5.83 2.25
C ALA A 62 17.45 -5.05 0.96
N SER A 63 18.31 -5.62 0.11
CA SER A 63 18.52 -5.09 -1.22
C SER A 63 17.21 -5.02 -2.01
N PRO A 64 17.07 -4.09 -2.97
CA PRO A 64 15.87 -4.05 -3.81
C PRO A 64 15.54 -5.38 -4.49
N THR A 65 16.55 -6.19 -4.85
CA THR A 65 16.36 -7.51 -5.44
C THR A 65 15.87 -8.55 -4.43
N GLN A 66 16.44 -8.59 -3.22
CA GLN A 66 15.96 -9.49 -2.15
C GLN A 66 14.50 -9.17 -1.79
N ARG A 67 14.14 -7.89 -1.74
CA ARG A 67 12.75 -7.44 -1.54
C ARG A 67 11.82 -7.93 -2.65
N LEU A 68 12.27 -7.86 -3.91
CA LEU A 68 11.54 -8.38 -5.06
C LEU A 68 11.33 -9.90 -4.95
N ILE A 69 12.40 -10.65 -4.60
CA ILE A 69 12.35 -12.10 -4.39
C ILE A 69 11.36 -12.44 -3.26
N PHE A 70 11.42 -11.72 -2.14
CA PHE A 70 10.53 -11.93 -1.01
C PHE A 70 9.06 -11.79 -1.42
N LEU A 71 8.69 -10.69 -2.09
CA LEU A 71 7.33 -10.44 -2.56
C LEU A 71 6.87 -11.47 -3.61
N GLU A 72 7.78 -11.90 -4.48
CA GLU A 72 7.48 -12.91 -5.48
C GLU A 72 7.21 -14.29 -4.84
N GLU A 73 8.09 -14.73 -3.94
CA GLU A 73 8.02 -16.08 -3.36
C GLU A 73 6.90 -16.20 -2.32
N THR A 74 6.66 -15.17 -1.50
CA THR A 74 5.53 -15.14 -0.56
C THR A 74 4.19 -15.20 -1.29
N GLU A 75 4.01 -14.43 -2.36
CA GLU A 75 2.78 -14.47 -3.16
C GLU A 75 2.60 -15.81 -3.89
N LYS A 76 3.65 -16.39 -4.47
CA LYS A 76 3.60 -17.71 -5.11
C LYS A 76 3.23 -18.82 -4.14
N ALA A 77 3.70 -18.73 -2.91
CA ALA A 77 3.41 -19.68 -1.85
C ALA A 77 2.00 -19.51 -1.25
N GLY A 78 1.27 -18.42 -1.60
CA GLY A 78 0.00 -18.08 -1.00
C GLY A 78 0.12 -17.62 0.47
N ALA A 79 1.28 -17.10 0.86
CA ALA A 79 1.52 -16.57 2.19
C ALA A 79 0.63 -15.35 2.47
N PRO A 80 0.29 -15.07 3.74
CA PRO A 80 -0.38 -13.84 4.10
C PRO A 80 0.42 -12.61 3.63
N TYR A 81 -0.30 -11.59 3.17
CA TYR A 81 0.32 -10.29 2.89
C TYR A 81 0.59 -9.55 4.21
N VAL A 82 1.23 -8.39 4.15
CA VAL A 82 1.51 -7.54 5.34
C VAL A 82 0.26 -7.14 6.14
N GLY A 83 -0.94 -7.37 5.61
CA GLY A 83 -2.21 -7.30 6.28
C GLY A 83 -2.52 -5.94 6.91
N ALA A 84 -3.08 -5.97 8.12
CA ALA A 84 -3.52 -4.78 8.84
C ALA A 84 -2.39 -3.77 9.11
N ASN A 85 -1.13 -4.19 9.14
CA ASN A 85 0.02 -3.31 9.40
C ASN A 85 0.77 -2.83 8.15
N PHE A 86 0.11 -2.83 6.98
CA PHE A 86 0.78 -2.38 5.75
C PHE A 86 1.25 -0.92 5.83
N VAL A 87 0.51 -0.03 6.52
CA VAL A 87 0.90 1.36 6.75
C VAL A 87 2.17 1.42 7.61
N GLY A 88 2.22 0.66 8.71
CA GLY A 88 3.41 0.60 9.56
C GLY A 88 4.64 0.13 8.80
N LEU A 89 4.52 -0.95 8.02
CA LEU A 89 5.65 -1.56 7.33
C LEU A 89 6.08 -0.83 6.05
N LEU A 90 5.13 -0.27 5.28
CA LEU A 90 5.42 0.25 3.95
C LEU A 90 5.36 1.79 3.85
N HIS A 91 4.81 2.47 4.85
CA HIS A 91 4.64 3.93 4.86
C HIS A 91 5.29 4.59 6.08
N ALA A 92 4.69 4.45 7.26
CA ALA A 92 5.14 5.13 8.48
C ALA A 92 6.55 4.70 8.92
N GLY A 93 6.83 3.39 8.93
CA GLY A 93 8.13 2.87 9.34
C GLY A 93 9.29 3.40 8.47
N PRO A 94 9.28 3.22 7.15
CA PRO A 94 10.30 3.78 6.27
C PRO A 94 10.42 5.31 6.39
N THR A 95 9.29 6.01 6.58
CA THR A 95 9.29 7.47 6.77
C THR A 95 9.99 7.86 8.08
N ILE A 96 9.68 7.16 9.19
CA ILE A 96 10.32 7.39 10.49
C ILE A 96 11.80 7.01 10.42
N ALA A 97 12.16 5.93 9.73
CA ALA A 97 13.55 5.53 9.53
C ALA A 97 14.37 6.61 8.82
N SER A 98 13.76 7.30 7.83
CA SER A 98 14.40 8.37 7.06
C SER A 98 14.37 9.72 7.78
N GLU A 99 13.25 10.12 8.36
CA GLU A 99 12.95 11.49 8.79
C GLU A 99 12.84 11.65 10.31
N GLY A 100 12.75 10.54 11.05
CA GLY A 100 12.60 10.54 12.51
C GLY A 100 13.91 10.86 13.24
N THR A 101 13.80 11.36 14.47
CA THR A 101 14.94 11.47 15.37
C THR A 101 15.42 10.08 15.84
N PRO A 102 16.62 9.92 16.39
CA PRO A 102 17.07 8.66 16.95
C PRO A 102 16.07 8.07 17.98
N GLU A 103 15.55 8.92 18.87
CA GLU A 103 14.58 8.51 19.89
C GLU A 103 13.26 8.02 19.28
N GLN A 104 12.79 8.66 18.20
CA GLN A 104 11.60 8.26 17.46
C GLN A 104 11.81 6.91 16.75
N ARG A 105 12.97 6.70 16.16
CA ARG A 105 13.35 5.43 15.53
C ARG A 105 13.39 4.30 16.57
N ASP A 106 14.07 4.53 17.68
CA ASP A 106 14.19 3.54 18.77
C ASP A 106 12.82 3.21 19.38
N ARG A 107 11.91 4.19 19.43
CA ARG A 107 10.57 4.00 20.00
C ARG A 107 9.63 3.23 19.07
N TRP A 108 9.59 3.55 17.77
CA TRP A 108 8.54 3.05 16.90
C TRP A 108 8.96 1.94 15.94
N LEU A 109 10.23 1.92 15.48
CA LEU A 109 10.61 0.93 14.46
C LEU A 109 10.59 -0.52 14.98
N PRO A 110 11.11 -0.84 16.16
CA PRO A 110 11.09 -2.22 16.64
C PRO A 110 9.68 -2.79 16.85
N PRO A 111 8.69 -2.07 17.48
CA PRO A 111 7.34 -2.60 17.62
C PRO A 111 6.60 -2.73 16.27
N VAL A 112 6.85 -1.82 15.31
CA VAL A 112 6.29 -1.95 13.96
C VAL A 112 6.81 -3.23 13.28
N LEU A 113 8.12 -3.47 13.31
CA LEU A 113 8.74 -4.65 12.69
C LEU A 113 8.24 -5.96 13.30
N ARG A 114 8.06 -5.99 14.62
CA ARG A 114 7.58 -7.18 15.33
C ARG A 114 6.07 -7.40 15.21
N GLY A 115 5.31 -6.44 14.68
CA GLY A 115 3.85 -6.50 14.66
C GLY A 115 3.21 -6.22 16.03
N ASP A 116 3.92 -5.60 16.96
CA ASP A 116 3.38 -5.23 18.27
C ASP A 116 2.45 -4.02 18.18
N GLU A 117 2.74 -3.10 17.26
CA GLU A 117 1.97 -1.88 17.00
C GLU A 117 1.57 -1.80 15.52
N VAL A 118 0.29 -1.53 15.28
CA VAL A 118 -0.32 -1.38 13.96
C VAL A 118 -0.57 0.10 13.67
N TRP A 119 -0.25 0.52 12.46
CA TRP A 119 -0.40 1.92 12.04
C TRP A 119 -1.47 2.07 10.96
N CYS A 120 -2.22 3.17 11.02
CA CYS A 120 -3.12 3.63 9.97
C CYS A 120 -2.65 4.97 9.39
N GLN A 121 -3.28 5.41 8.28
CA GLN A 121 -2.91 6.64 7.58
C GLN A 121 -4.05 7.65 7.58
N GLY A 122 -3.85 8.82 8.20
CA GLY A 122 -4.77 9.94 8.25
C GLY A 122 -4.35 11.08 7.31
N PHE A 123 -4.37 10.85 5.99
CA PHE A 123 -3.95 11.84 4.99
C PHE A 123 -5.15 12.52 4.35
N SER A 124 -5.95 11.78 3.58
CA SER A 124 -7.06 12.31 2.81
C SER A 124 -8.18 12.89 3.68
N GLU A 125 -8.85 13.90 3.16
CA GLU A 125 -10.05 14.51 3.74
C GLU A 125 -11.20 14.45 2.72
N PRO A 126 -12.47 14.60 3.12
CA PRO A 126 -13.59 14.58 2.18
C PRO A 126 -13.40 15.50 0.97
N ASP A 127 -12.79 16.68 1.17
CA ASP A 127 -12.53 17.67 0.11
C ASP A 127 -11.06 17.70 -0.37
N ALA A 128 -10.17 16.84 0.16
CA ALA A 128 -8.73 16.85 -0.15
C ALA A 128 -8.18 15.44 -0.33
N GLY A 129 -8.44 14.83 -1.49
CA GLY A 129 -7.87 13.56 -1.92
C GLY A 129 -6.74 13.77 -2.92
N SER A 130 -7.04 13.94 -4.22
CA SER A 130 -6.01 14.21 -5.25
C SER A 130 -5.26 15.52 -5.01
N ASP A 131 -5.93 16.54 -4.48
CA ASP A 131 -5.33 17.79 -4.01
C ASP A 131 -5.07 17.74 -2.51
N LEU A 132 -4.26 16.76 -2.07
CA LEU A 132 -3.94 16.52 -0.67
C LEU A 132 -3.37 17.76 0.03
N ALA A 133 -2.61 18.58 -0.68
CA ALA A 133 -2.04 19.81 -0.14
C ALA A 133 -3.11 20.84 0.30
N SER A 134 -4.37 20.64 -0.07
CA SER A 134 -5.50 21.49 0.36
C SER A 134 -6.18 20.99 1.64
N LEU A 135 -5.59 20.04 2.37
CA LEU A 135 -6.08 19.55 3.66
C LEU A 135 -6.33 20.69 4.66
N ARG A 136 -7.37 20.51 5.51
CA ARG A 136 -7.88 21.51 6.44
C ARG A 136 -7.87 21.07 7.90
N THR A 137 -7.64 19.79 8.20
CA THR A 137 -7.45 19.33 9.59
C THR A 137 -6.37 20.18 10.22
N ARG A 138 -6.76 21.00 11.19
CA ARG A 138 -5.89 22.00 11.80
C ARG A 138 -5.22 21.46 13.05
N ALA A 139 -4.03 21.97 13.33
CA ALA A 139 -3.35 21.75 14.58
C ALA A 139 -2.72 23.08 15.05
N TRP A 140 -2.83 23.36 16.33
CA TRP A 140 -2.14 24.48 16.95
C TRP A 140 -1.41 24.01 18.20
N ARG A 141 -0.33 24.68 18.50
CA ARG A 141 0.51 24.33 19.64
C ARG A 141 -0.08 24.87 20.93
N ASP A 142 -0.22 24.01 21.94
CA ASP A 142 -0.60 24.32 23.30
C ASP A 142 0.41 23.67 24.26
N GLY A 143 1.40 24.46 24.68
CA GLY A 143 2.51 23.96 25.49
C GLY A 143 3.36 22.91 24.77
N ASP A 144 3.39 21.72 25.32
CA ASP A 144 4.13 20.55 24.83
C ASP A 144 3.27 19.63 23.92
N HIS A 145 2.05 20.06 23.55
CA HIS A 145 1.15 19.33 22.68
C HIS A 145 0.71 20.15 21.47
N TYR A 146 0.34 19.45 20.40
CA TYR A 146 -0.56 19.94 19.36
C TYR A 146 -1.99 19.58 19.74
N VAL A 147 -2.92 20.51 19.56
CA VAL A 147 -4.37 20.28 19.66
C VAL A 147 -4.89 20.18 18.25
N VAL A 148 -5.49 19.03 17.91
CA VAL A 148 -5.85 18.67 16.53
C VAL A 148 -7.36 18.58 16.39
N SER A 149 -7.94 19.29 15.40
CA SER A 149 -9.37 19.21 15.08
C SER A 149 -9.58 19.14 13.57
N GLY A 150 -10.48 18.27 13.13
CA GLY A 150 -10.83 18.06 11.73
C GLY A 150 -11.38 16.67 11.45
N SER A 151 -11.31 16.23 10.20
CA SER A 151 -11.72 14.88 9.81
C SER A 151 -10.82 14.31 8.73
N LYS A 152 -10.67 12.99 8.75
CA LYS A 152 -9.95 12.20 7.75
C LYS A 152 -10.86 11.13 7.19
N ILE A 153 -10.62 10.74 5.93
CA ILE A 153 -11.41 9.72 5.26
C ILE A 153 -10.48 8.73 4.52
N TRP A 154 -10.99 7.54 4.25
CA TRP A 154 -10.24 6.44 3.62
C TRP A 154 -9.06 5.96 4.48
N THR A 155 -9.19 6.11 5.81
CA THR A 155 -8.18 5.65 6.77
C THR A 155 -8.26 4.13 6.89
N SER A 156 -7.30 3.44 6.27
CA SER A 156 -7.25 1.98 6.27
C SER A 156 -6.97 1.44 7.66
N HIS A 157 -7.77 0.45 8.09
CA HIS A 157 -7.60 -0.27 9.35
C HIS A 157 -7.63 0.59 10.64
N ALA A 158 -8.22 1.80 10.58
CA ALA A 158 -8.28 2.70 11.73
C ALA A 158 -8.94 2.11 12.97
N GLU A 159 -9.88 1.14 12.79
CA GLU A 159 -10.56 0.47 13.91
C GLU A 159 -9.64 -0.42 14.76
N VAL A 160 -8.51 -0.84 14.19
CA VAL A 160 -7.58 -1.78 14.84
C VAL A 160 -6.15 -1.24 14.92
N ALA A 161 -5.94 0.03 14.58
CA ALA A 161 -4.63 0.66 14.65
C ALA A 161 -4.34 1.21 16.04
N ASP A 162 -3.05 1.18 16.42
CA ASP A 162 -2.54 1.80 17.66
C ASP A 162 -2.06 3.23 17.39
N TRP A 163 -1.56 3.47 16.16
CA TRP A 163 -0.98 4.74 15.74
C TRP A 163 -1.52 5.19 14.39
N CYS A 164 -1.52 6.49 14.17
CA CYS A 164 -1.86 7.09 12.89
C CYS A 164 -0.74 8.01 12.40
N GLU A 165 -0.22 7.78 11.19
CA GLU A 165 0.53 8.79 10.49
C GLU A 165 -0.45 9.87 9.98
N LEU A 166 -0.40 11.04 10.61
CA LEU A 166 -1.41 12.08 10.44
C LEU A 166 -0.83 13.34 9.80
N LEU A 167 -1.50 13.85 8.76
CA LEU A 167 -1.18 15.17 8.20
C LEU A 167 -2.15 16.22 8.73
N VAL A 168 -1.56 17.30 9.23
CA VAL A 168 -2.31 18.44 9.81
C VAL A 168 -1.82 19.77 9.26
N ARG A 169 -2.68 20.78 9.30
CA ARG A 169 -2.37 22.16 8.94
C ARG A 169 -1.95 22.92 10.20
N THR A 170 -0.69 23.29 10.30
CA THR A 170 -0.11 24.06 11.41
C THR A 170 0.04 25.54 11.08
N ALA A 171 0.09 25.92 9.80
CA ALA A 171 0.04 27.30 9.36
C ALA A 171 -1.05 27.51 8.29
N PRO A 172 -1.80 28.64 8.35
CA PRO A 172 -2.84 28.93 7.36
C PRO A 172 -2.25 29.19 5.98
N VAL A 173 -3.01 28.81 4.94
CA VAL A 173 -2.66 29.14 3.55
C VAL A 173 -2.86 30.63 3.33
N SER A 174 -1.88 31.30 2.72
CA SER A 174 -1.92 32.70 2.34
C SER A 174 -1.07 32.94 1.08
N GLU A 175 -1.03 34.15 0.56
CA GLU A 175 -0.13 34.50 -0.55
C GLU A 175 1.35 34.24 -0.20
N ALA A 176 1.74 34.43 1.06
CA ALA A 176 3.09 34.19 1.54
C ALA A 176 3.35 32.72 1.91
N VAL A 177 2.30 31.94 2.18
CA VAL A 177 2.39 30.52 2.58
C VAL A 177 1.59 29.67 1.60
N PRO A 178 2.21 29.11 0.55
CA PRO A 178 1.52 28.26 -0.41
C PRO A 178 1.00 26.98 0.26
N LYS A 179 -0.03 26.36 -0.31
CA LYS A 179 -0.80 25.26 0.30
C LYS A 179 0.02 24.04 0.72
N HIS A 180 1.13 23.75 0.08
CA HIS A 180 2.05 22.66 0.46
C HIS A 180 3.04 23.04 1.57
N ARG A 181 3.09 24.32 1.99
CA ARG A 181 3.74 24.75 3.22
C ARG A 181 2.69 24.81 4.35
N GLY A 182 3.16 24.80 5.60
CA GLY A 182 2.25 24.82 6.75
C GLY A 182 1.52 23.50 7.01
N ILE A 183 2.00 22.40 6.44
CA ILE A 183 1.59 21.04 6.74
C ILE A 183 2.64 20.41 7.67
N THR A 184 2.18 19.68 8.67
CA THR A 184 3.04 18.96 9.62
C THR A 184 2.63 17.50 9.67
N TRP A 185 3.60 16.59 9.78
CA TRP A 185 3.39 15.17 9.93
C TRP A 185 3.52 14.79 11.42
N LEU A 186 2.50 14.11 11.96
CA LEU A 186 2.43 13.71 13.37
C LEU A 186 2.20 12.20 13.49
N ALA A 187 2.87 11.55 14.44
CA ALA A 187 2.52 10.23 14.95
C ALA A 187 1.46 10.39 16.04
N MET A 188 0.20 10.14 15.72
CA MET A 188 -0.92 10.29 16.64
C MET A 188 -1.30 8.94 17.25
N PRO A 189 -1.36 8.79 18.59
CA PRO A 189 -1.89 7.60 19.22
C PRO A 189 -3.41 7.50 18.96
N MET A 190 -3.90 6.32 18.59
CA MET A 190 -5.30 6.12 18.23
C MET A 190 -6.24 5.96 19.45
N ASP A 191 -5.68 5.79 20.64
CA ASP A 191 -6.40 5.77 21.92
C ASP A 191 -6.55 7.15 22.56
N ALA A 192 -6.05 8.22 21.91
CA ALA A 192 -6.16 9.58 22.43
C ALA A 192 -7.63 10.02 22.52
N PRO A 193 -8.05 10.68 23.61
CA PRO A 193 -9.40 11.25 23.73
C PRO A 193 -9.72 12.21 22.58
N GLY A 194 -10.98 12.21 22.12
CA GLY A 194 -11.46 13.09 21.05
C GLY A 194 -11.42 12.43 19.65
N ILE A 195 -10.97 11.18 19.53
CA ILE A 195 -10.99 10.44 18.27
C ILE A 195 -12.30 9.64 18.17
N THR A 196 -13.00 9.80 17.05
CA THR A 196 -14.14 8.95 16.67
C THR A 196 -13.87 8.31 15.32
N VAL A 197 -13.87 6.97 15.26
CA VAL A 197 -13.70 6.19 14.05
C VAL A 197 -15.04 5.65 13.59
N ARG A 198 -15.38 5.84 12.31
CA ARG A 198 -16.60 5.31 11.68
C ARG A 198 -16.22 4.48 10.46
N PRO A 199 -16.48 3.16 10.46
CA PRO A 199 -16.17 2.32 9.32
C PRO A 199 -16.98 2.71 8.08
N LEU A 200 -16.35 2.65 6.93
CA LEU A 200 -16.96 2.89 5.61
C LEU A 200 -17.13 1.55 4.89
N ARG A 201 -18.37 1.25 4.53
CA ARG A 201 -18.65 0.06 3.75
C ARG A 201 -18.38 0.32 2.26
N THR A 202 -17.44 -0.42 1.69
CA THR A 202 -17.09 -0.35 0.27
C THR A 202 -18.12 -1.08 -0.61
N LEU A 203 -18.01 -0.92 -1.92
CA LEU A 203 -18.85 -1.63 -2.90
C LEU A 203 -18.65 -3.16 -2.80
N ALA A 204 -17.45 -3.62 -2.45
CA ALA A 204 -17.15 -5.04 -2.19
C ALA A 204 -17.64 -5.54 -0.82
N GLY A 205 -18.29 -4.70 -0.03
CA GLY A 205 -18.83 -5.05 1.29
C GLY A 205 -17.80 -5.03 2.43
N SER A 206 -16.53 -4.74 2.13
CA SER A 206 -15.48 -4.58 3.15
C SER A 206 -15.65 -3.29 3.92
N THR A 207 -15.23 -3.28 5.20
CA THR A 207 -15.14 -2.10 6.08
C THR A 207 -13.68 -1.77 6.42
N GLU A 208 -12.75 -2.05 5.51
CA GLU A 208 -11.32 -1.81 5.71
C GLU A 208 -10.96 -0.33 5.86
N PHE A 209 -11.81 0.56 5.37
CA PHE A 209 -11.63 2.00 5.47
C PHE A 209 -12.56 2.61 6.51
N ALA A 210 -12.12 3.71 7.10
CA ALA A 210 -12.92 4.49 8.01
C ALA A 210 -12.86 5.99 7.69
N GLU A 211 -13.88 6.70 8.17
CA GLU A 211 -13.84 8.13 8.41
C GLU A 211 -13.44 8.36 9.86
N MET A 212 -12.53 9.29 10.10
CA MET A 212 -12.01 9.60 11.43
C MET A 212 -12.28 11.07 11.74
N PHE A 213 -12.95 11.33 12.86
CA PHE A 213 -13.24 12.67 13.38
C PHE A 213 -12.32 12.95 14.56
N LEU A 214 -11.72 14.13 14.55
CA LEU A 214 -10.76 14.60 15.55
C LEU A 214 -11.35 15.87 16.21
N ASP A 215 -11.61 15.79 17.50
CA ASP A 215 -12.18 16.87 18.31
C ASP A 215 -11.22 17.21 19.45
N ASP A 216 -10.40 18.24 19.22
CA ASP A 216 -9.38 18.76 20.14
C ASP A 216 -8.42 17.66 20.67
N VAL A 217 -8.03 16.73 19.79
CA VAL A 217 -7.11 15.62 20.11
C VAL A 217 -5.73 16.16 20.46
N ARG A 218 -5.20 15.78 21.62
CA ARG A 218 -3.88 16.20 22.09
C ARG A 218 -2.80 15.23 21.64
N VAL A 219 -1.87 15.72 20.82
CA VAL A 219 -0.72 14.95 20.32
C VAL A 219 0.57 15.60 20.84
N PRO A 220 1.45 14.86 21.53
CA PRO A 220 2.72 15.43 22.03
C PRO A 220 3.56 16.01 20.89
N VAL A 221 4.21 17.15 21.13
CA VAL A 221 5.13 17.78 20.17
C VAL A 221 6.29 16.83 19.81
N ALA A 222 6.71 15.99 20.74
CA ALA A 222 7.73 14.96 20.51
C ALA A 222 7.33 13.93 19.45
N ASN A 223 6.03 13.81 19.12
CA ASN A 223 5.52 12.92 18.08
C ASN A 223 5.51 13.55 16.68
N ARG A 224 6.04 14.76 16.51
CA ARG A 224 6.24 15.37 15.20
C ARG A 224 7.44 14.74 14.51
N VAL A 225 7.25 14.21 13.32
CA VAL A 225 8.32 13.71 12.46
C VAL A 225 8.71 14.78 11.44
N GLY A 226 9.99 15.09 11.39
CA GLY A 226 10.50 16.25 10.64
C GLY A 226 10.20 17.58 11.31
N GLU A 227 10.36 18.69 10.57
CA GLU A 227 10.14 20.04 11.09
C GLU A 227 8.67 20.47 10.98
N GLU A 228 8.25 21.38 11.87
CA GLU A 228 6.93 22.01 11.79
C GLU A 228 6.80 22.76 10.47
N ASN A 229 5.65 22.63 9.81
CA ASN A 229 5.36 23.22 8.50
C ASN A 229 6.13 22.60 7.31
N ASP A 230 6.94 21.54 7.52
CA ASP A 230 7.66 20.83 6.46
C ASP A 230 7.11 19.39 6.20
N GLY A 231 5.95 19.09 6.76
CA GLY A 231 5.32 17.76 6.63
C GLY A 231 4.98 17.37 5.19
N TRP A 232 4.86 18.33 4.26
CA TRP A 232 4.72 18.02 2.84
C TRP A 232 5.95 17.30 2.27
N ARG A 233 7.15 17.75 2.64
CA ARG A 233 8.39 17.07 2.24
C ARG A 233 8.45 15.65 2.81
N VAL A 234 8.11 15.49 4.09
CA VAL A 234 8.01 14.18 4.75
C VAL A 234 7.00 13.29 4.02
N THR A 235 5.82 13.84 3.67
CA THR A 235 4.80 13.13 2.88
C THR A 235 5.34 12.64 1.53
N MET A 236 6.16 13.44 0.84
CA MET A 236 6.75 13.02 -0.43
C MET A 236 7.70 11.82 -0.25
N VAL A 237 8.37 11.72 0.89
CA VAL A 237 9.19 10.53 1.25
C VAL A 237 8.28 9.32 1.41
N THR A 238 7.21 9.41 2.23
CA THR A 238 6.20 8.34 2.41
C THR A 238 5.67 7.84 1.05
N LEU A 239 5.18 8.76 0.21
CA LEU A 239 4.63 8.43 -1.10
C LEU A 239 5.67 7.86 -2.09
N SER A 240 6.97 8.08 -1.88
CA SER A 240 8.01 7.50 -2.70
C SER A 240 8.19 6.00 -2.41
N TYR A 241 8.09 5.61 -1.15
CA TYR A 241 8.13 4.19 -0.75
C TYR A 241 6.90 3.44 -1.28
N GLU A 242 5.72 4.02 -1.20
CA GLU A 242 4.48 3.47 -1.76
C GLU A 242 4.59 3.12 -3.25
N ARG A 243 5.26 3.95 -4.05
CA ARG A 243 5.40 3.75 -5.50
C ARG A 243 6.45 2.71 -5.89
N GLY A 244 7.31 2.29 -4.98
CA GLY A 244 8.46 1.42 -5.29
C GLY A 244 8.08 -0.05 -5.48
N THR A 245 7.54 -0.67 -4.47
CA THR A 245 7.30 -2.12 -4.41
C THR A 245 5.89 -2.51 -4.01
N ALA A 246 5.02 -1.56 -3.67
CA ALA A 246 3.69 -1.82 -3.10
C ALA A 246 2.80 -2.73 -3.97
N PHE A 247 2.95 -2.69 -5.30
CA PHE A 247 2.10 -3.46 -6.21
C PHE A 247 2.79 -4.70 -6.81
N VAL A 248 3.98 -5.05 -6.35
CA VAL A 248 4.77 -6.17 -6.92
C VAL A 248 4.09 -7.50 -6.67
N GLY A 249 3.72 -7.80 -5.41
CA GLY A 249 2.99 -9.01 -5.06
C GLY A 249 1.69 -9.14 -5.84
N GLU A 250 0.99 -8.03 -6.02
CA GLU A 250 -0.28 -8.00 -6.75
C GLU A 250 -0.17 -8.34 -8.25
N VAL A 251 0.96 -8.02 -8.91
CA VAL A 251 1.20 -8.48 -10.30
C VAL A 251 1.38 -10.00 -10.33
N VAL A 252 2.07 -10.57 -9.34
CA VAL A 252 2.23 -12.02 -9.22
C VAL A 252 0.87 -12.68 -8.98
N ALA A 253 0.04 -12.11 -8.09
CA ALA A 253 -1.34 -12.54 -7.84
C ALA A 253 -2.18 -12.50 -9.12
N CYS A 254 -2.15 -11.40 -9.87
CA CYS A 254 -2.88 -11.28 -11.14
C CYS A 254 -2.43 -12.34 -12.17
N ARG A 255 -1.15 -12.68 -12.22
CA ARG A 255 -0.65 -13.75 -13.10
C ARG A 255 -1.17 -15.12 -12.68
N ARG A 256 -1.27 -15.40 -11.37
CA ARG A 256 -1.87 -16.62 -10.83
C ARG A 256 -3.35 -16.70 -11.21
N VAL A 257 -4.12 -15.64 -10.93
CA VAL A 257 -5.56 -15.56 -11.29
C VAL A 257 -5.77 -15.74 -12.80
N LEU A 258 -4.92 -15.15 -13.65
CA LEU A 258 -5.01 -15.35 -15.10
C LEU A 258 -4.83 -16.83 -15.50
N GLY A 259 -3.92 -17.56 -14.83
CA GLY A 259 -3.75 -18.98 -15.02
C GLY A 259 -4.97 -19.80 -14.57
N GLU A 260 -5.58 -19.40 -13.48
CA GLU A 260 -6.83 -19.99 -12.94
C GLU A 260 -8.00 -19.75 -13.89
N LEU A 261 -8.17 -18.52 -14.39
CA LEU A 261 -9.18 -18.17 -15.39
C LEU A 261 -9.04 -19.00 -16.67
N ALA A 262 -7.81 -19.22 -17.13
CA ALA A 262 -7.58 -20.03 -18.31
C ALA A 262 -7.94 -21.52 -18.08
N ARG A 263 -7.76 -22.05 -16.83
CA ARG A 263 -8.19 -23.39 -16.45
C ARG A 263 -9.72 -23.49 -16.36
N GLU A 264 -10.36 -22.53 -15.70
CA GLU A 264 -11.80 -22.44 -15.56
C GLU A 264 -12.50 -22.34 -16.92
N ALA A 265 -12.01 -21.46 -17.82
CA ALA A 265 -12.52 -21.31 -19.17
C ALA A 265 -12.45 -22.61 -19.98
N ARG A 266 -11.42 -23.44 -19.76
CA ARG A 266 -11.32 -24.78 -20.40
C ARG A 266 -12.35 -25.73 -19.81
N GLY A 267 -12.54 -25.71 -18.48
CA GLY A 267 -13.48 -26.58 -17.78
C GLY A 267 -14.93 -26.33 -18.15
N ASN A 268 -15.32 -25.08 -18.33
CA ASN A 268 -16.72 -24.68 -18.64
C ASN A 268 -16.99 -24.42 -20.12
N GLY A 269 -16.03 -24.71 -21.02
CA GLY A 269 -16.18 -24.60 -22.48
C GLY A 269 -16.00 -23.17 -23.04
N ARG A 270 -15.84 -22.15 -22.21
CA ARG A 270 -15.61 -20.75 -22.64
C ARG A 270 -14.31 -20.57 -23.42
N TRP A 271 -13.34 -21.48 -23.24
CA TRP A 271 -12.10 -21.47 -24.01
C TRP A 271 -12.31 -21.59 -25.53
N GLY A 272 -13.47 -22.09 -25.97
CA GLY A 272 -13.89 -22.12 -27.38
C GLY A 272 -14.00 -20.72 -28.00
N ASP A 273 -14.27 -19.67 -27.21
CA ASP A 273 -14.39 -18.31 -27.72
C ASP A 273 -13.01 -17.71 -28.08
N PRO A 274 -12.78 -17.38 -29.37
CA PRO A 274 -11.52 -16.78 -29.78
C PRO A 274 -11.31 -15.35 -29.27
N ALA A 275 -12.39 -14.61 -28.94
CA ALA A 275 -12.26 -13.27 -28.37
C ALA A 275 -11.74 -13.33 -26.94
N LEU A 276 -12.29 -14.23 -26.11
CA LEU A 276 -11.79 -14.48 -24.77
C LEU A 276 -10.32 -14.92 -24.78
N ARG A 277 -9.95 -15.87 -25.63
CA ARG A 277 -8.54 -16.31 -25.73
C ARG A 277 -7.60 -15.16 -26.09
N ARG A 278 -7.97 -14.30 -27.03
CA ARG A 278 -7.15 -13.13 -27.39
C ARG A 278 -7.05 -12.14 -26.22
N ARG A 279 -8.13 -11.95 -25.46
CA ARG A 279 -8.15 -11.08 -24.28
C ARG A 279 -7.21 -11.60 -23.20
N LEU A 280 -7.30 -12.89 -22.85
CA LEU A 280 -6.42 -13.52 -21.87
C LEU A 280 -4.95 -13.52 -22.32
N GLY A 281 -4.69 -13.75 -23.62
CA GLY A 281 -3.34 -13.68 -24.21
C GLY A 281 -2.74 -12.28 -24.11
N ARG A 282 -3.54 -11.22 -24.38
CA ARG A 282 -3.11 -9.82 -24.23
C ARG A 282 -2.81 -9.49 -22.77
N LEU A 283 -3.66 -9.89 -21.82
CA LEU A 283 -3.43 -9.70 -20.39
C LEU A 283 -2.17 -10.43 -19.92
N SER A 284 -1.91 -11.65 -20.43
CA SER A 284 -0.67 -12.39 -20.12
C SER A 284 0.57 -11.62 -20.58
N ALA A 285 0.54 -11.06 -21.78
CA ALA A 285 1.63 -10.22 -22.29
C ALA A 285 1.80 -8.95 -21.46
N GLU A 286 0.70 -8.30 -21.06
CA GLU A 286 0.72 -7.08 -20.27
C GLU A 286 1.27 -7.31 -18.85
N PHE A 287 0.81 -8.33 -18.12
CA PHE A 287 1.37 -8.66 -16.82
C PHE A 287 2.83 -9.12 -16.89
N SER A 288 3.23 -9.76 -17.99
CA SER A 288 4.63 -10.07 -18.22
C SER A 288 5.48 -8.81 -18.45
N ALA A 289 4.97 -7.85 -19.20
CA ALA A 289 5.63 -6.56 -19.40
C ALA A 289 5.73 -5.74 -18.10
N LEU A 290 4.66 -5.72 -17.29
CA LEU A 290 4.66 -5.08 -15.97
C LEU A 290 5.68 -5.72 -15.03
N TRP A 291 5.80 -7.05 -15.04
CA TRP A 291 6.83 -7.76 -14.28
C TRP A 291 8.24 -7.35 -14.71
N ARG A 292 8.51 -7.29 -16.01
CA ARG A 292 9.82 -6.87 -16.53
C ARG A 292 10.11 -5.39 -16.21
N LEU A 293 9.09 -4.53 -16.27
CA LEU A 293 9.22 -3.13 -15.84
C LEU A 293 9.58 -3.01 -14.35
N THR A 294 8.98 -3.86 -13.50
CA THR A 294 9.33 -3.93 -12.08
C THR A 294 10.79 -4.33 -11.89
N GLN A 295 11.24 -5.41 -12.54
CA GLN A 295 12.64 -5.84 -12.48
C GLN A 295 13.60 -4.75 -12.96
N TRP A 296 13.23 -4.03 -14.01
CA TRP A 296 14.02 -2.91 -14.51
C TRP A 296 14.09 -1.74 -13.49
N ASN A 297 12.97 -1.35 -12.92
CA ASN A 297 12.91 -0.30 -11.89
C ASN A 297 13.77 -0.66 -10.66
N VAL A 298 13.73 -1.92 -10.23
CA VAL A 298 14.53 -2.45 -9.12
C VAL A 298 16.03 -2.39 -9.46
N SER A 299 16.42 -2.84 -10.65
CA SER A 299 17.82 -2.78 -11.12
C SER A 299 18.34 -1.35 -11.19
N GLU A 300 17.53 -0.39 -11.66
CA GLU A 300 17.89 1.02 -11.68
C GLU A 300 18.02 1.60 -10.26
N ALA A 301 17.14 1.26 -9.35
CA ALA A 301 17.21 1.71 -7.96
C ALA A 301 18.50 1.19 -7.28
N GLN A 302 18.88 -0.07 -7.50
CA GLN A 302 20.15 -0.60 -7.02
C GLN A 302 21.35 0.16 -7.59
N ARG A 303 21.37 0.42 -8.90
CA ARG A 303 22.47 1.10 -9.58
C ARG A 303 22.65 2.56 -9.15
N THR A 304 21.56 3.23 -8.81
CA THR A 304 21.56 4.67 -8.45
C THR A 304 21.64 4.91 -6.95
N GLY A 305 21.61 3.85 -6.13
CA GLY A 305 21.56 3.95 -4.65
C GLY A 305 20.33 4.69 -4.16
N GLY A 306 19.26 4.70 -4.95
CA GLY A 306 18.15 5.61 -4.78
C GLY A 306 16.77 4.98 -4.66
N VAL A 307 15.84 5.85 -4.39
CA VAL A 307 14.41 5.59 -4.39
C VAL A 307 13.96 5.30 -5.83
N PRO A 308 13.03 4.34 -6.05
CA PRO A 308 12.47 4.11 -7.37
C PRO A 308 11.96 5.40 -8.00
N GLY A 309 12.40 5.66 -9.23
CA GLY A 309 12.05 6.87 -9.96
C GLY A 309 10.59 6.89 -10.43
N VAL A 310 10.29 7.82 -11.33
CA VAL A 310 8.95 8.03 -11.93
C VAL A 310 8.38 6.81 -12.68
N GLY A 311 9.17 5.76 -12.90
CA GLY A 311 8.72 4.46 -13.44
C GLY A 311 7.58 3.83 -12.67
N GLY A 312 7.49 4.06 -11.35
CA GLY A 312 6.37 3.64 -10.53
C GLY A 312 5.02 4.22 -10.96
N SER A 313 4.98 5.44 -11.50
CA SER A 313 3.75 6.05 -12.03
C SER A 313 3.26 5.37 -13.32
N VAL A 314 4.17 5.00 -14.22
CA VAL A 314 3.83 4.23 -15.44
C VAL A 314 3.30 2.86 -15.05
N PHE A 315 3.98 2.19 -14.13
CA PHE A 315 3.58 0.90 -13.60
C PHE A 315 2.16 0.96 -13.01
N LYS A 316 1.94 1.86 -12.05
CA LYS A 316 0.66 2.01 -11.35
C LYS A 316 -0.49 2.29 -12.32
N LEU A 317 -0.28 3.19 -13.28
CA LEU A 317 -1.27 3.53 -14.29
C LEU A 317 -1.68 2.28 -15.12
N ARG A 318 -0.70 1.52 -15.62
CA ARG A 318 -0.97 0.33 -16.46
C ARG A 318 -1.53 -0.82 -15.64
N TYR A 319 -0.96 -1.08 -14.46
CA TYR A 319 -1.40 -2.14 -13.57
C TYR A 319 -2.88 -1.96 -13.15
N SER A 320 -3.29 -0.75 -12.77
CA SER A 320 -4.67 -0.49 -12.33
C SER A 320 -5.70 -0.85 -13.42
N HIS A 321 -5.43 -0.50 -14.67
CA HIS A 321 -6.30 -0.84 -15.78
C HIS A 321 -6.25 -2.34 -16.13
N ALA A 322 -5.07 -2.94 -16.17
CA ALA A 322 -4.91 -4.36 -16.45
C ALA A 322 -5.62 -5.24 -15.41
N ARG A 323 -5.59 -4.83 -14.12
CA ARG A 323 -6.32 -5.52 -13.07
C ARG A 323 -7.84 -5.47 -13.28
N GLN A 324 -8.39 -4.31 -13.61
CA GLN A 324 -9.81 -4.18 -13.94
C GLN A 324 -10.20 -5.06 -15.14
N GLU A 325 -9.40 -5.04 -16.22
CA GLU A 325 -9.62 -5.89 -17.39
C GLU A 325 -9.54 -7.39 -17.06
N LEU A 326 -8.67 -7.80 -16.13
CA LEU A 326 -8.55 -9.18 -15.67
C LEU A 326 -9.85 -9.65 -15.00
N TYR A 327 -10.37 -8.87 -14.06
CA TYR A 327 -11.58 -9.24 -13.34
C TYR A 327 -12.87 -9.05 -14.17
N ASP A 328 -12.87 -8.19 -15.17
CA ASP A 328 -13.91 -8.17 -16.18
C ASP A 328 -13.89 -9.43 -17.05
N ALA A 329 -12.70 -9.94 -17.40
CA ALA A 329 -12.59 -11.24 -18.07
C ALA A 329 -13.00 -12.40 -17.14
N ALA A 330 -12.74 -12.30 -15.83
CA ALA A 330 -13.23 -13.27 -14.85
C ALA A 330 -14.76 -13.33 -14.81
N ALA A 331 -15.42 -12.18 -14.81
CA ALA A 331 -16.88 -12.13 -14.87
C ALA A 331 -17.43 -12.75 -16.17
N GLU A 332 -16.75 -12.57 -17.30
CA GLU A 332 -17.11 -13.22 -18.58
C GLU A 332 -16.96 -14.76 -18.49
N VAL A 333 -15.88 -15.25 -17.87
CA VAL A 333 -15.64 -16.70 -17.68
C VAL A 333 -16.68 -17.31 -16.74
N LEU A 334 -17.00 -16.64 -15.63
CA LEU A 334 -18.00 -17.10 -14.67
C LEU A 334 -19.45 -17.04 -15.19
N GLY A 335 -19.74 -16.15 -16.15
CA GLY A 335 -21.10 -15.93 -16.64
C GLY A 335 -22.04 -15.49 -15.52
N ALA A 336 -23.17 -16.19 -15.31
CA ALA A 336 -24.13 -15.87 -14.23
C ALA A 336 -23.51 -15.99 -12.83
N GLY A 337 -22.49 -16.83 -12.63
CA GLY A 337 -21.76 -16.95 -11.37
C GLY A 337 -21.06 -15.65 -10.93
N SER A 338 -20.81 -14.72 -11.87
CA SER A 338 -20.24 -13.41 -11.57
C SER A 338 -21.16 -12.48 -10.77
N LEU A 339 -22.42 -12.87 -10.55
CA LEU A 339 -23.38 -12.15 -9.71
C LEU A 339 -23.37 -12.64 -8.25
N ASP A 340 -22.66 -13.74 -7.98
CA ASP A 340 -22.51 -14.27 -6.62
C ASP A 340 -21.46 -13.48 -5.85
N LEU A 341 -21.88 -12.72 -4.83
CA LEU A 341 -21.01 -11.96 -3.95
C LEU A 341 -20.20 -12.86 -2.97
N ALA A 342 -20.47 -14.17 -2.91
CA ALA A 342 -19.61 -15.09 -2.18
C ALA A 342 -18.39 -15.53 -2.99
N HIS A 343 -18.39 -15.31 -4.31
CA HIS A 343 -17.26 -15.68 -5.18
C HIS A 343 -16.15 -14.62 -5.10
N GLU A 344 -14.91 -15.04 -4.79
CA GLU A 344 -13.77 -14.13 -4.61
C GLU A 344 -13.52 -13.20 -5.82
N TRP A 345 -13.57 -13.72 -7.06
CA TRP A 345 -13.35 -12.89 -8.24
C TRP A 345 -14.44 -11.84 -8.47
N THR A 346 -15.64 -12.05 -7.96
CA THR A 346 -16.70 -11.02 -7.96
C THR A 346 -16.35 -9.89 -7.01
N LEU A 347 -15.89 -10.22 -5.80
CA LEU A 347 -15.45 -9.22 -4.82
C LEU A 347 -14.20 -8.49 -5.30
N ASP A 348 -13.25 -9.21 -5.87
CA ASP A 348 -12.03 -8.63 -6.45
C ASP A 348 -12.33 -7.70 -7.64
N ARG A 349 -13.34 -8.03 -8.46
CA ARG A 349 -13.82 -7.13 -9.52
C ARG A 349 -14.32 -5.82 -8.95
N LEU A 350 -15.16 -5.86 -7.92
CA LEU A 350 -15.66 -4.66 -7.25
C LEU A 350 -14.53 -3.86 -6.59
N SER A 351 -13.61 -4.52 -5.91
CA SER A 351 -12.44 -3.91 -5.29
C SER A 351 -11.51 -3.29 -6.33
N SER A 352 -11.37 -3.89 -7.51
CA SER A 352 -10.47 -3.41 -8.56
C SER A 352 -10.77 -1.99 -9.04
N LEU A 353 -12.02 -1.54 -8.87
CA LEU A 353 -12.44 -0.18 -9.24
C LEU A 353 -11.71 0.89 -8.41
N SER A 354 -11.30 0.58 -7.19
CA SER A 354 -10.55 1.50 -6.32
C SER A 354 -9.14 1.78 -6.84
N TYR A 355 -8.53 0.88 -7.59
CA TYR A 355 -7.13 0.99 -8.01
C TYR A 355 -6.86 2.12 -9.02
N THR A 356 -7.87 2.60 -9.74
CA THR A 356 -7.74 3.80 -10.59
C THR A 356 -7.94 5.11 -9.82
N ILE A 357 -8.27 5.02 -8.52
CA ILE A 357 -8.59 6.15 -7.63
C ILE A 357 -7.53 6.27 -6.51
N ALA A 358 -7.30 5.20 -5.75
CA ALA A 358 -6.37 5.16 -4.62
C ALA A 358 -4.90 5.35 -5.05
N ALA A 359 -4.01 5.69 -4.12
CA ALA A 359 -2.57 5.87 -4.35
C ALA A 359 -2.24 6.85 -5.51
N GLY A 360 -3.03 7.91 -5.64
CA GLY A 360 -3.02 8.83 -6.78
C GLY A 360 -3.82 8.30 -7.96
N THR A 361 -4.87 9.04 -8.35
CA THR A 361 -5.77 8.66 -9.43
C THR A 361 -5.02 8.45 -10.75
N SER A 362 -5.66 7.72 -11.69
CA SER A 362 -5.10 7.57 -13.05
C SER A 362 -4.74 8.92 -13.67
N GLN A 363 -5.55 9.98 -13.45
CA GLN A 363 -5.30 11.33 -13.95
C GLN A 363 -4.04 11.95 -13.30
N ILE A 364 -3.86 11.78 -11.98
CA ILE A 364 -2.64 12.22 -11.27
C ILE A 364 -1.42 11.47 -11.82
N GLN A 365 -1.51 10.15 -12.04
CA GLN A 365 -0.40 9.39 -12.62
C GLN A 365 -0.08 9.83 -14.06
N GLN A 366 -1.09 10.13 -14.86
CA GLN A 366 -0.92 10.69 -16.21
C GLN A 366 -0.21 12.04 -16.17
N ASN A 367 -0.58 12.94 -15.26
CA ASN A 367 0.10 14.22 -15.07
C ASN A 367 1.58 14.04 -14.69
N ILE A 368 1.87 13.13 -13.75
CA ILE A 368 3.26 12.83 -13.35
C ILE A 368 4.05 12.30 -14.56
N VAL A 369 3.49 11.38 -15.34
CA VAL A 369 4.14 10.86 -16.55
C VAL A 369 4.35 11.97 -17.57
N ALA A 370 3.34 12.79 -17.84
CA ALA A 370 3.41 13.90 -18.80
C ALA A 370 4.49 14.92 -18.40
N GLU A 371 4.46 15.38 -17.16
CA GLU A 371 5.34 16.45 -16.68
C GLU A 371 6.77 15.99 -16.41
N ARG A 372 6.94 14.83 -15.73
CA ARG A 372 8.24 14.40 -15.22
C ARG A 372 8.98 13.42 -16.11
N ILE A 373 8.28 12.65 -16.95
CA ILE A 373 8.89 11.69 -17.89
C ILE A 373 8.98 12.30 -19.28
N LEU A 374 7.87 12.87 -19.78
CA LEU A 374 7.79 13.40 -21.14
C LEU A 374 8.21 14.89 -21.22
N GLY A 375 8.41 15.58 -20.10
CA GLY A 375 8.80 16.99 -20.08
C GLY A 375 7.74 17.95 -20.62
N LEU A 376 6.46 17.55 -20.64
CA LEU A 376 5.39 18.39 -21.12
C LEU A 376 5.09 19.53 -20.12
N PRO A 377 4.56 20.68 -20.61
CA PRO A 377 4.19 21.78 -19.72
C PRO A 377 3.14 21.35 -18.69
N LYS A 378 3.25 21.91 -17.48
CA LYS A 378 2.19 21.74 -16.47
C LYS A 378 0.86 22.29 -16.99
N GLY A 379 -0.21 21.51 -16.80
CA GLY A 379 -1.56 22.01 -16.97
C GLY A 379 -1.82 23.22 -16.05
N ARG A 380 -2.60 24.18 -16.55
CA ARG A 380 -3.02 25.35 -15.77
C ARG A 380 -4.16 24.96 -14.82
#